data_1f3958f5f6bdf622262960d5162cb293
#
_entry.id   1f3958f5f6bdf622262960d5162cb293
#
_cell.length_a   1.000
_cell.length_b   1.000
_cell.length_c   1.000
_cell.angle_alpha   90.00
_cell.angle_beta   90.00
_cell.angle_gamma   90.00
#
_symmetry.space_group_name_H-M   'P 1'
#
loop_
_entity.id
_entity.type
_entity.pdbx_description
1 polymer ?
#
loop_
_entity_poly.entity_id
_entity_poly.type
_entity_poly.pdbx_seq_one_letter_code
_entity_poly.pdbx_strand_id
1 'polypeptide(L)'
;MLRVLTLNLQHCLPGAGAGDGTAASGSLAGADIRDPATARAVLTALAEQITELAPDVVALQEVDLGQARSGRLDQAAVLAELLGWCHRRFAAGWAGPVTGLRRRPLHSALARPADDVLGPARAVFGQGPVGFGNALLSRYPITAWRVMRLGRGPATLLRRGSPIDPRSYRLFTATARNLLVGRVELPEDVLPGVGVLNVGVTHLATRAETAHRQLDSAWGALTTLPGPHLLAGDF
;
A
#
# COMPACT_ATOMS: atom_id res chain seq x y z
N MET A 1 2.61 -25.09 -4.43
CA MET A 1 3.69 -24.07 -4.62
C MET A 1 3.12 -22.71 -4.31
N LEU A 2 3.66 -21.96 -3.35
CA LEU A 2 3.22 -20.61 -2.98
C LEU A 2 3.56 -19.59 -4.09
N ARG A 3 2.59 -18.77 -4.48
CA ARG A 3 2.75 -17.64 -5.41
C ARG A 3 2.53 -16.33 -4.68
N VAL A 4 3.50 -15.44 -4.74
CA VAL A 4 3.41 -14.11 -4.12
C VAL A 4 3.55 -13.06 -5.21
N LEU A 5 2.58 -12.16 -5.30
CA LEU A 5 2.59 -11.00 -6.17
C LEU A 5 2.96 -9.75 -5.37
N THR A 6 3.86 -8.93 -5.87
CA THR A 6 4.08 -7.56 -5.39
C THR A 6 3.71 -6.56 -6.47
N LEU A 7 2.98 -5.50 -6.11
CA LEU A 7 2.46 -4.53 -7.05
C LEU A 7 2.37 -3.14 -6.42
N ASN A 8 3.05 -2.16 -7.03
CA ASN A 8 2.83 -0.76 -6.73
C ASN A 8 1.58 -0.28 -7.49
N LEU A 9 0.51 0.04 -6.75
CA LEU A 9 -0.78 0.43 -7.32
C LEU A 9 -0.76 1.82 -7.95
N GLN A 10 0.18 2.68 -7.59
CA GLN A 10 0.17 4.10 -7.99
C GLN A 10 -1.23 4.73 -7.81
N HIS A 11 -1.90 4.39 -6.68
CA HIS A 11 -3.32 4.76 -6.39
C HIS A 11 -4.30 4.44 -7.52
N CYS A 12 -4.01 3.44 -8.34
CA CYS A 12 -4.78 2.99 -9.51
C CYS A 12 -4.93 4.05 -10.61
N LEU A 13 -3.90 4.86 -10.85
CA LEU A 13 -3.87 5.69 -12.05
C LEU A 13 -3.84 4.79 -13.29
N PRO A 14 -4.80 4.93 -14.22
CA PRO A 14 -4.73 4.22 -15.48
C PRO A 14 -3.45 4.65 -16.19
N GLY A 15 -2.52 3.72 -16.41
CA GLY A 15 -1.20 4.01 -16.95
C GLY A 15 -1.30 4.67 -18.32
N ALA A 16 -0.64 5.79 -18.51
CA ALA A 16 -0.47 6.46 -19.80
C ALA A 16 0.55 5.74 -20.71
N GLY A 17 0.90 4.47 -20.44
CA GLY A 17 2.05 3.88 -21.08
C GLY A 17 2.16 2.35 -21.18
N ALA A 18 1.15 1.59 -20.87
CA ALA A 18 1.16 0.17 -21.20
C ALA A 18 0.67 -0.03 -22.65
N GLY A 19 1.49 0.36 -23.60
CA GLY A 19 1.36 -0.07 -24.98
C GLY A 19 1.84 -1.49 -25.12
N ASP A 20 1.06 -2.47 -24.65
CA ASP A 20 1.13 -3.87 -25.04
C ASP A 20 -0.20 -4.57 -24.72
N GLY A 21 -1.07 -4.53 -25.67
CA GLY A 21 -1.79 -5.70 -26.17
C GLY A 21 -2.89 -6.34 -25.34
N THR A 22 -3.32 -5.86 -24.18
CA THR A 22 -4.53 -6.41 -23.55
C THR A 22 -5.71 -5.44 -23.70
N ALA A 23 -6.74 -5.88 -24.41
CA ALA A 23 -7.92 -5.08 -24.78
C ALA A 23 -8.67 -4.44 -23.59
N ALA A 24 -8.53 -4.95 -22.38
CA ALA A 24 -9.14 -4.40 -21.17
C ALA A 24 -8.46 -3.11 -20.68
N SER A 25 -7.16 -2.96 -20.88
CA SER A 25 -6.39 -1.80 -20.42
C SER A 25 -6.62 -0.55 -21.31
N GLY A 26 -6.92 -0.74 -22.60
CA GLY A 26 -7.12 0.37 -23.54
C GLY A 26 -8.39 1.19 -23.30
N SER A 27 -9.44 0.59 -22.76
CA SER A 27 -10.74 1.23 -22.54
C SER A 27 -10.75 2.20 -21.34
N LEU A 28 -9.84 2.05 -20.38
CA LEU A 28 -9.79 2.86 -19.16
C LEU A 28 -8.65 3.90 -19.16
N ALA A 29 -7.85 3.93 -20.22
CA ALA A 29 -6.76 4.90 -20.34
C ALA A 29 -7.33 6.34 -20.31
N GLY A 30 -6.84 7.17 -19.38
CA GLY A 30 -7.31 8.55 -19.22
C GLY A 30 -8.65 8.71 -18.48
N ALA A 31 -9.23 7.62 -17.95
CA ALA A 31 -10.46 7.68 -17.17
C ALA A 31 -10.29 8.49 -15.87
N ASP A 32 -11.29 9.28 -15.49
CA ASP A 32 -11.26 10.04 -14.23
C ASP A 32 -11.60 9.13 -13.04
N ILE A 33 -10.58 8.63 -12.38
CA ILE A 33 -10.71 7.78 -11.18
C ILE A 33 -11.20 8.54 -9.93
N ARG A 34 -11.50 9.83 -10.00
CA ARG A 34 -12.17 10.54 -8.89
C ARG A 34 -13.64 10.14 -8.80
N ASP A 35 -14.23 9.72 -9.90
CA ASP A 35 -15.56 9.11 -9.91
C ASP A 35 -15.47 7.71 -9.28
N PRO A 36 -16.28 7.39 -8.24
CA PRO A 36 -16.24 6.10 -7.57
C PRO A 36 -16.53 4.89 -8.46
N ALA A 37 -17.43 5.04 -9.44
CA ALA A 37 -17.78 3.96 -10.35
C ALA A 37 -16.62 3.65 -11.30
N THR A 38 -15.98 4.69 -11.84
CA THR A 38 -14.79 4.58 -12.68
C THR A 38 -13.61 3.97 -11.90
N ALA A 39 -13.37 4.45 -10.67
CA ALA A 39 -12.33 3.89 -9.81
C ALA A 39 -12.56 2.40 -9.52
N ARG A 40 -13.81 2.00 -9.27
CA ARG A 40 -14.17 0.59 -9.07
C ARG A 40 -13.97 -0.24 -10.34
N ALA A 41 -14.31 0.29 -11.51
CA ALA A 41 -14.10 -0.40 -12.78
C ALA A 41 -12.60 -0.67 -13.03
N VAL A 42 -11.72 0.30 -12.72
CA VAL A 42 -10.25 0.11 -12.80
C VAL A 42 -9.77 -0.99 -11.85
N LEU A 43 -10.28 -1.00 -10.61
CA LEU A 43 -9.95 -2.06 -9.65
C LEU A 43 -10.49 -3.43 -10.08
N THR A 44 -11.64 -3.47 -10.77
CA THR A 44 -12.19 -4.72 -11.31
C THR A 44 -11.28 -5.29 -12.39
N ALA A 45 -10.87 -4.48 -13.37
CA ALA A 45 -9.94 -4.91 -14.41
C ALA A 45 -8.59 -5.38 -13.83
N LEU A 46 -8.11 -4.71 -12.77
CA LEU A 46 -6.91 -5.14 -12.07
C LEU A 46 -7.10 -6.48 -11.34
N ALA A 47 -8.25 -6.68 -10.68
CA ALA A 47 -8.56 -7.94 -10.00
C ALA A 47 -8.64 -9.13 -10.98
N GLU A 48 -9.15 -8.91 -12.20
CA GLU A 48 -9.14 -9.90 -13.28
C GLU A 48 -7.70 -10.31 -13.63
N GLN A 49 -6.80 -9.35 -13.85
CA GLN A 49 -5.38 -9.62 -14.13
C GLN A 49 -4.68 -10.34 -12.97
N ILE A 50 -4.96 -9.94 -11.73
CA ILE A 50 -4.44 -10.64 -10.55
C ILE A 50 -4.95 -12.08 -10.51
N THR A 51 -6.21 -12.31 -10.85
CA THR A 51 -6.81 -13.64 -10.89
C THR A 51 -6.14 -14.54 -11.94
N GLU A 52 -5.80 -14.02 -13.11
CA GLU A 52 -5.05 -14.76 -14.15
C GLU A 52 -3.66 -15.20 -13.67
N LEU A 53 -2.98 -14.39 -12.87
CA LEU A 53 -1.70 -14.72 -12.27
C LEU A 53 -1.82 -15.76 -11.15
N ALA A 54 -3.04 -15.99 -10.63
CA ALA A 54 -3.38 -16.93 -9.56
C ALA A 54 -2.43 -16.85 -8.35
N PRO A 55 -2.19 -15.68 -7.74
CA PRO A 55 -1.37 -15.58 -6.54
C PRO A 55 -2.12 -16.11 -5.32
N ASP A 56 -1.36 -16.45 -4.29
CA ASP A 56 -1.86 -16.83 -2.97
C ASP A 56 -1.82 -15.65 -2.00
N VAL A 57 -0.85 -14.77 -2.22
CA VAL A 57 -0.61 -13.56 -1.42
C VAL A 57 -0.30 -12.38 -2.34
N VAL A 58 -0.87 -11.22 -2.05
CA VAL A 58 -0.63 -9.97 -2.79
C VAL A 58 -0.13 -8.89 -1.85
N ALA A 59 1.06 -8.39 -2.13
CA ALA A 59 1.71 -7.28 -1.43
C ALA A 59 1.53 -5.99 -2.25
N LEU A 60 0.76 -5.03 -1.75
CA LEU A 60 0.41 -3.80 -2.45
C LEU A 60 1.13 -2.59 -1.86
N GLN A 61 1.64 -1.73 -2.72
CA GLN A 61 2.21 -0.43 -2.36
C GLN A 61 1.37 0.69 -2.97
N GLU A 62 1.50 1.90 -2.44
CA GLU A 62 0.78 3.09 -2.87
C GLU A 62 -0.75 2.95 -2.88
N VAL A 63 -1.27 2.26 -1.88
CA VAL A 63 -2.71 2.01 -1.69
C VAL A 63 -3.37 3.22 -1.06
N ASP A 64 -4.45 3.70 -1.66
CA ASP A 64 -5.30 4.73 -1.10
C ASP A 64 -6.44 4.13 -0.26
N LEU A 65 -6.70 4.77 0.87
CA LEU A 65 -7.87 4.55 1.70
C LEU A 65 -8.67 5.85 1.76
N GLY A 66 -9.86 5.87 1.16
CA GLY A 66 -10.81 6.99 1.24
C GLY A 66 -10.34 8.30 0.58
N GLN A 67 -9.32 8.27 -0.28
CA GLN A 67 -8.80 9.47 -0.95
C GLN A 67 -9.73 9.97 -2.05
N ALA A 68 -9.93 11.28 -2.13
CA ALA A 68 -10.77 11.88 -3.17
C ALA A 68 -10.21 11.67 -4.59
N ARG A 69 -8.90 11.52 -4.73
CA ARG A 69 -8.24 11.30 -6.03
C ARG A 69 -8.50 9.92 -6.64
N SER A 70 -8.96 8.97 -5.82
CA SER A 70 -9.21 7.57 -6.18
C SER A 70 -10.64 7.12 -5.80
N GLY A 71 -11.62 7.97 -6.03
CA GLY A 71 -13.04 7.65 -5.85
C GLY A 71 -13.49 7.45 -4.41
N ARG A 72 -12.69 7.86 -3.41
CA ARG A 72 -12.95 7.67 -1.97
C ARG A 72 -13.10 6.20 -1.55
N LEU A 73 -12.60 5.27 -2.35
CA LEU A 73 -12.66 3.84 -2.06
C LEU A 73 -11.58 3.42 -1.05
N ASP A 74 -11.85 2.34 -0.33
CA ASP A 74 -10.83 1.50 0.31
C ASP A 74 -10.32 0.52 -0.75
N GLN A 75 -9.23 0.87 -1.43
CA GLN A 75 -8.72 0.08 -2.55
C GLN A 75 -8.35 -1.35 -2.14
N ALA A 76 -7.79 -1.53 -0.94
CA ALA A 76 -7.44 -2.87 -0.44
C ALA A 76 -8.70 -3.71 -0.16
N ALA A 77 -9.75 -3.09 0.40
CA ALA A 77 -11.00 -3.78 0.66
C ALA A 77 -11.73 -4.17 -0.63
N VAL A 78 -11.78 -3.24 -1.60
CA VAL A 78 -12.42 -3.49 -2.91
C VAL A 78 -11.70 -4.60 -3.67
N LEU A 79 -10.36 -4.58 -3.72
CA LEU A 79 -9.59 -5.66 -4.37
C LEU A 79 -9.79 -7.00 -3.67
N ALA A 80 -9.77 -7.03 -2.34
CA ALA A 80 -10.02 -8.27 -1.59
C ALA A 80 -11.43 -8.83 -1.86
N GLU A 81 -12.45 -7.96 -1.90
CA GLU A 81 -13.82 -8.31 -2.26
C GLU A 81 -13.90 -8.91 -3.67
N LEU A 82 -13.30 -8.24 -4.67
CA LEU A 82 -13.30 -8.68 -6.07
C LEU A 82 -12.57 -10.00 -6.27
N LEU A 83 -11.51 -10.26 -5.49
CA LEU A 83 -10.76 -11.53 -5.50
C LEU A 83 -11.48 -12.64 -4.69
N GLY A 84 -12.55 -12.32 -3.96
CA GLY A 84 -13.21 -13.25 -3.05
C GLY A 84 -12.38 -13.60 -1.81
N TRP A 85 -11.46 -12.72 -1.39
CA TRP A 85 -10.56 -12.96 -0.25
C TRP A 85 -11.01 -12.18 0.98
N CYS A 86 -11.07 -12.84 2.13
CA CYS A 86 -11.47 -12.21 3.40
C CYS A 86 -10.27 -11.75 4.25
N HIS A 87 -9.05 -12.19 3.93
CA HIS A 87 -7.87 -11.87 4.72
C HIS A 87 -7.09 -10.72 4.09
N ARG A 88 -7.18 -9.54 4.71
CA ARG A 88 -6.44 -8.36 4.31
C ARG A 88 -5.98 -7.55 5.51
N ARG A 89 -4.91 -6.79 5.31
CA ARG A 89 -4.42 -5.77 6.23
C ARG A 89 -3.96 -4.56 5.45
N PHE A 90 -4.21 -3.38 5.99
CA PHE A 90 -3.74 -2.10 5.46
C PHE A 90 -2.95 -1.35 6.52
N ALA A 91 -1.84 -0.74 6.14
CA ALA A 91 -1.00 0.07 7.01
C ALA A 91 -0.69 1.42 6.37
N ALA A 92 -1.19 2.49 6.98
CA ALA A 92 -0.96 3.83 6.47
C ALA A 92 0.47 4.31 6.76
N GLY A 93 1.15 4.83 5.74
CA GLY A 93 2.37 5.61 5.90
C GLY A 93 2.05 7.01 6.44
N TRP A 94 0.92 7.58 6.03
CA TRP A 94 0.33 8.80 6.59
C TRP A 94 -1.19 8.79 6.52
N ALA A 95 -1.82 9.51 7.43
CA ALA A 95 -3.27 9.71 7.53
C ALA A 95 -3.66 11.13 7.11
N GLY A 96 -4.84 11.26 6.51
CA GLY A 96 -5.38 12.52 5.99
C GLY A 96 -5.40 12.57 4.46
N PRO A 97 -6.00 13.63 3.88
CA PRO A 97 -6.09 13.80 2.43
C PRO A 97 -4.75 14.18 1.79
N VAL A 98 -4.55 13.81 0.53
CA VAL A 98 -3.34 14.14 -0.23
C VAL A 98 -3.13 15.66 -0.31
N THR A 99 -4.20 16.42 -0.50
CA THR A 99 -4.17 17.89 -0.67
C THR A 99 -4.39 18.64 0.64
N GLY A 100 -4.41 17.97 1.79
CA GLY A 100 -4.73 18.56 3.08
C GLY A 100 -3.72 18.26 4.16
N LEU A 101 -4.16 18.43 5.40
CA LEU A 101 -3.36 18.16 6.58
C LEU A 101 -3.08 16.66 6.72
N ARG A 102 -1.83 16.28 6.57
CA ARG A 102 -1.34 14.91 6.76
C ARG A 102 -0.82 14.75 8.18
N ARG A 103 -1.18 13.68 8.82
CA ARG A 103 -0.73 13.36 10.16
C ARG A 103 -0.09 11.97 10.23
N ARG A 104 0.59 11.72 11.31
CA ARG A 104 1.12 10.41 11.61
C ARG A 104 -0.03 9.48 12.01
N PRO A 105 -0.17 8.28 11.41
CA PRO A 105 -1.17 7.30 11.84
C PRO A 105 -0.90 6.82 13.26
N LEU A 106 -1.96 6.48 13.98
CA LEU A 106 -1.86 5.78 15.25
C LEU A 106 -1.86 4.28 14.97
N HIS A 107 -0.77 3.60 15.26
CA HIS A 107 -0.67 2.15 15.07
C HIS A 107 -1.19 1.38 16.30
N SER A 108 -2.24 1.87 16.94
CA SER A 108 -2.79 1.26 18.16
C SER A 108 -3.76 0.12 17.89
N ALA A 109 -4.22 -0.02 16.65
CA ALA A 109 -5.35 -0.90 16.36
C ALA A 109 -4.90 -2.24 15.74
N LEU A 110 -4.06 -2.99 16.43
CA LEU A 110 -3.66 -4.34 16.02
C LEU A 110 -4.84 -5.32 15.86
N ALA A 111 -6.01 -4.97 16.37
CA ALA A 111 -7.23 -5.77 16.26
C ALA A 111 -8.08 -5.45 15.02
N ARG A 112 -7.77 -4.38 14.26
CA ARG A 112 -8.56 -3.95 13.10
C ARG A 112 -7.86 -4.27 11.79
N PRO A 113 -8.61 -4.51 10.69
CA PRO A 113 -8.02 -4.77 9.37
C PRO A 113 -7.20 -3.62 8.79
N ALA A 114 -7.49 -2.39 9.19
CA ALA A 114 -6.78 -1.19 8.78
C ALA A 114 -6.15 -0.48 9.97
N ASP A 115 -5.09 0.28 9.70
CA ASP A 115 -4.50 1.21 10.65
C ASP A 115 -5.50 2.26 11.10
N ASP A 116 -5.32 2.78 12.32
CA ASP A 116 -6.06 3.95 12.77
C ASP A 116 -5.64 5.20 11.98
N VAL A 117 -6.37 5.48 10.92
CA VAL A 117 -6.23 6.65 10.06
C VAL A 117 -7.31 7.70 10.33
N LEU A 118 -8.25 7.37 11.21
CA LEU A 118 -9.32 8.25 11.64
C LEU A 118 -8.88 9.03 12.87
N GLY A 119 -8.86 10.34 12.79
CA GLY A 119 -8.66 11.19 13.96
C GLY A 119 -9.99 11.46 14.66
N PRO A 120 -9.98 11.78 15.98
CA PRO A 120 -11.19 12.06 16.73
C PRO A 120 -12.05 13.17 16.09
N ALA A 121 -11.43 14.22 15.55
CA ALA A 121 -12.17 15.28 14.87
C ALA A 121 -12.92 14.80 13.64
N ARG A 122 -12.35 13.89 12.85
CA ARG A 122 -13.03 13.33 11.68
C ARG A 122 -14.21 12.44 12.06
N ALA A 123 -14.04 11.65 13.11
CA ALA A 123 -15.13 10.82 13.64
C ALA A 123 -16.34 11.65 14.09
N VAL A 124 -16.08 12.78 14.77
CA VAL A 124 -17.14 13.72 15.21
C VAL A 124 -17.92 14.31 14.02
N PHE A 125 -17.23 14.57 12.89
CA PHE A 125 -17.86 15.10 11.68
C PHE A 125 -18.36 14.01 10.72
N GLY A 126 -18.42 12.75 11.13
CA GLY A 126 -18.91 11.64 10.31
C GLY A 126 -18.06 11.34 9.08
N GLN A 127 -16.83 11.84 9.04
CA GLN A 127 -15.93 11.62 7.91
C GLN A 127 -15.20 10.28 8.06
N GLY A 128 -15.22 9.47 7.00
CA GLY A 128 -14.52 8.20 6.96
C GLY A 128 -13.00 8.33 7.08
N PRO A 129 -12.30 7.20 7.32
CA PRO A 129 -10.85 7.17 7.38
C PRO A 129 -10.23 7.55 6.02
N VAL A 130 -9.14 8.30 6.05
CA VAL A 130 -8.39 8.69 4.85
C VAL A 130 -6.90 8.49 5.09
N GLY A 131 -6.27 7.71 4.23
CA GLY A 131 -4.86 7.38 4.35
C GLY A 131 -4.23 6.96 3.02
N PHE A 132 -2.94 6.70 3.08
CA PHE A 132 -2.13 6.19 1.98
C PHE A 132 -1.02 5.33 2.57
N GLY A 133 -0.78 4.15 1.99
CA GLY A 133 0.19 3.21 2.55
C GLY A 133 0.35 1.93 1.77
N ASN A 134 0.59 0.85 2.51
CA ASN A 134 0.78 -0.50 1.98
C ASN A 134 -0.38 -1.41 2.41
N ALA A 135 -0.65 -2.46 1.64
CA ALA A 135 -1.61 -3.48 2.02
C ALA A 135 -1.08 -4.89 1.75
N LEU A 136 -1.57 -5.83 2.51
CA LEU A 136 -1.35 -7.26 2.33
C LEU A 136 -2.71 -7.94 2.19
N LEU A 137 -2.91 -8.64 1.09
CA LEU A 137 -4.07 -9.48 0.84
C LEU A 137 -3.60 -10.93 0.80
N SER A 138 -4.40 -11.84 1.34
CA SER A 138 -4.07 -13.26 1.36
C SER A 138 -5.30 -14.12 1.13
N ARG A 139 -5.13 -15.17 0.37
CA ARG A 139 -6.10 -16.26 0.24
C ARG A 139 -6.22 -17.03 1.55
N TYR A 140 -5.14 -17.07 2.33
CA TYR A 140 -5.02 -17.80 3.58
C TYR A 140 -5.14 -16.90 4.81
N PRO A 141 -5.45 -17.44 6.00
CA PRO A 141 -5.62 -16.66 7.21
C PRO A 141 -4.38 -15.81 7.56
N ILE A 142 -4.62 -14.54 7.89
CA ILE A 142 -3.62 -13.67 8.52
C ILE A 142 -3.94 -13.62 10.01
N THR A 143 -3.25 -14.45 10.80
CA THR A 143 -3.54 -14.67 12.22
C THR A 143 -2.92 -13.66 13.16
N ALA A 144 -1.85 -13.01 12.72
CA ALA A 144 -1.23 -11.89 13.43
C ALA A 144 -0.67 -10.88 12.45
N TRP A 145 -0.51 -9.63 12.88
CA TRP A 145 0.10 -8.60 12.06
C TRP A 145 0.78 -7.52 12.90
N ARG A 146 1.76 -6.86 12.31
CA ARG A 146 2.53 -5.79 12.93
C ARG A 146 2.84 -4.70 11.93
N VAL A 147 2.83 -3.46 12.39
CA VAL A 147 3.27 -2.32 11.59
C VAL A 147 4.45 -1.65 12.27
N MET A 148 5.51 -1.42 11.50
CA MET A 148 6.69 -0.68 11.95
C MET A 148 6.92 0.52 11.04
N ARG A 149 7.26 1.66 11.65
CA ARG A 149 7.62 2.88 10.90
C ARG A 149 9.09 2.84 10.51
N LEU A 150 9.35 3.06 9.24
CA LEU A 150 10.72 3.14 8.70
C LEU A 150 11.23 4.60 8.59
N GLY A 151 10.41 5.55 9.05
CA GLY A 151 10.78 6.96 9.02
C GLY A 151 10.53 7.62 7.66
N ARG A 152 11.14 8.79 7.48
CA ARG A 152 11.09 9.60 6.26
C ARG A 152 12.51 9.83 5.75
N GLY A 153 12.63 10.06 4.45
CA GLY A 153 13.84 10.65 3.89
C GLY A 153 14.00 12.11 4.36
N PRO A 154 15.20 12.67 4.21
CA PRO A 154 15.45 14.08 4.52
C PRO A 154 14.57 14.97 3.65
N ALA A 155 14.17 16.11 4.22
CA ALA A 155 13.51 17.14 3.44
C ALA A 155 14.48 17.71 2.39
N THR A 156 14.00 17.91 1.18
CA THR A 156 14.80 18.43 0.08
C THR A 156 14.21 19.76 -0.38
N LEU A 157 15.06 20.76 -0.51
CA LEU A 157 14.67 22.05 -1.08
C LEU A 157 14.81 21.95 -2.61
N LEU A 158 13.69 21.91 -3.30
CA LEU A 158 13.65 21.91 -4.77
C LEU A 158 13.54 23.34 -5.27
N ARG A 159 14.43 23.71 -6.20
CA ARG A 159 14.35 25.00 -6.91
C ARG A 159 13.74 24.79 -8.30
N ARG A 160 12.68 25.56 -8.58
CA ARG A 160 12.09 25.66 -9.92
C ARG A 160 12.00 27.14 -10.29
N GLY A 161 13.03 27.67 -10.96
CA GLY A 161 13.07 29.07 -11.39
C GLY A 161 14.35 29.79 -10.94
N SER A 162 14.26 31.14 -10.87
CA SER A 162 15.39 32.02 -10.55
C SER A 162 15.93 31.74 -9.13
N PRO A 163 17.26 31.70 -8.92
CA PRO A 163 17.84 31.53 -7.59
C PRO A 163 17.57 32.70 -6.64
N ILE A 164 17.20 33.88 -7.17
CA ILE A 164 16.96 35.12 -6.40
C ILE A 164 15.49 35.19 -5.96
N ASP A 165 14.58 34.45 -6.59
CA ASP A 165 13.16 34.47 -6.24
C ASP A 165 12.86 33.42 -5.15
N PRO A 166 12.49 33.83 -3.92
CA PRO A 166 12.11 32.89 -2.86
C PRO A 166 10.95 31.98 -3.21
N ARG A 167 10.07 32.39 -4.15
CA ARG A 167 8.93 31.59 -4.61
C ARG A 167 9.32 30.43 -5.51
N SER A 168 10.56 30.45 -6.02
CA SER A 168 11.10 29.34 -6.82
C SER A 168 11.55 28.14 -5.97
N TYR A 169 11.60 28.29 -4.65
CA TYR A 169 11.99 27.21 -3.72
C TYR A 169 10.78 26.53 -3.12
N ARG A 170 10.74 25.20 -3.23
CA ARG A 170 9.74 24.37 -2.60
C ARG A 170 10.39 23.34 -1.69
N LEU A 171 9.99 23.33 -0.44
CA LEU A 171 10.38 22.29 0.48
C LEU A 171 9.59 21.01 0.16
N PHE A 172 10.28 20.01 -0.33
CA PHE A 172 9.71 18.67 -0.55
C PHE A 172 10.02 17.78 0.65
N THR A 173 8.99 17.33 1.34
CA THR A 173 9.12 16.38 2.44
C THR A 173 8.79 14.98 1.93
N ALA A 174 9.73 14.05 2.06
CA ALA A 174 9.52 12.67 1.68
C ALA A 174 8.35 12.04 2.43
N THR A 175 7.63 11.14 1.79
CA THR A 175 6.56 10.36 2.40
C THR A 175 7.12 9.46 3.50
N ALA A 176 6.39 9.35 4.62
CA ALA A 176 6.74 8.40 5.66
C ALA A 176 6.52 6.97 5.15
N ARG A 177 7.49 6.11 5.39
CA ARG A 177 7.47 4.70 4.98
C ARG A 177 7.20 3.81 6.19
N ASN A 178 6.60 2.66 5.94
CA ASN A 178 6.35 1.64 6.95
C ASN A 178 6.62 0.23 6.39
N LEU A 179 6.78 -0.70 7.30
CA LEU A 179 6.73 -2.13 7.07
C LEU A 179 5.42 -2.65 7.68
N LEU A 180 4.60 -3.28 6.87
CA LEU A 180 3.47 -4.09 7.30
C LEU A 180 3.90 -5.54 7.27
N VAL A 181 3.79 -6.25 8.38
CA VAL A 181 4.04 -7.71 8.43
C VAL A 181 2.74 -8.41 8.76
N GLY A 182 2.39 -9.41 7.96
CA GLY A 182 1.32 -10.36 8.23
C GLY A 182 1.89 -11.77 8.47
N ARG A 183 1.40 -12.43 9.51
CA ARG A 183 1.64 -13.85 9.77
C ARG A 183 0.56 -14.65 9.05
N VAL A 184 0.93 -15.28 7.94
CA VAL A 184 0.03 -16.03 7.06
C VAL A 184 0.14 -17.52 7.40
N GLU A 185 -0.99 -18.16 7.71
CA GLU A 185 -1.06 -19.62 7.87
C GLU A 185 -1.17 -20.27 6.50
N LEU A 186 -0.26 -21.20 6.21
CA LEU A 186 -0.20 -21.88 4.93
C LEU A 186 -0.59 -23.34 5.07
N PRO A 187 -1.47 -23.85 4.20
CA PRO A 187 -1.73 -25.29 4.09
C PRO A 187 -0.47 -26.06 3.67
N GLU A 188 -0.37 -27.31 4.12
CA GLU A 188 0.79 -28.18 3.87
C GLU A 188 1.03 -28.45 2.37
N ASP A 189 -0.03 -28.49 1.57
CA ASP A 189 0.03 -28.69 0.12
C ASP A 189 0.54 -27.47 -0.64
N VAL A 190 0.49 -26.28 -0.03
CA VAL A 190 0.96 -25.03 -0.64
C VAL A 190 2.46 -24.84 -0.44
N LEU A 191 2.94 -25.03 0.78
CA LEU A 191 4.36 -24.96 1.12
C LEU A 191 4.70 -26.00 2.19
N PRO A 192 5.11 -27.20 1.77
CA PRO A 192 5.37 -28.31 2.68
C PRO A 192 6.39 -27.99 3.77
N GLY A 193 6.10 -28.39 5.01
CA GLY A 193 6.95 -28.14 6.17
C GLY A 193 6.93 -26.67 6.68
N VAL A 194 6.13 -25.81 6.06
CA VAL A 194 6.00 -24.39 6.44
C VAL A 194 4.53 -24.09 6.75
N GLY A 195 4.12 -24.33 7.99
CA GLY A 195 2.74 -24.03 8.41
C GLY A 195 2.44 -22.54 8.55
N VAL A 196 3.48 -21.70 8.65
CA VAL A 196 3.32 -20.23 8.82
C VAL A 196 4.45 -19.49 8.12
N LEU A 197 4.10 -18.42 7.40
CA LEU A 197 5.04 -17.50 6.75
C LEU A 197 4.81 -16.07 7.23
N ASN A 198 5.87 -15.39 7.63
CA ASN A 198 5.82 -13.95 7.91
C ASN A 198 6.07 -13.17 6.62
N VAL A 199 5.04 -12.50 6.11
CA VAL A 199 5.12 -11.69 4.88
C VAL A 199 5.20 -10.23 5.24
N GLY A 200 6.35 -9.61 4.94
CA GLY A 200 6.58 -8.19 5.06
C GLY A 200 6.23 -7.46 3.75
N VAL A 201 5.50 -6.35 3.85
CA VAL A 201 5.20 -5.45 2.72
C VAL A 201 5.74 -4.07 3.03
N THR A 202 6.54 -3.52 2.12
CA THR A 202 7.11 -2.19 2.27
C THR A 202 7.18 -1.45 0.93
N HIS A 203 7.35 -0.14 1.00
CA HIS A 203 7.74 0.71 -0.11
C HIS A 203 8.81 1.67 0.40
N LEU A 204 10.02 1.56 -0.11
CA LEU A 204 11.17 2.34 0.37
C LEU A 204 11.21 3.74 -0.23
N ALA A 205 12.10 4.57 0.27
CA ALA A 205 12.35 5.89 -0.30
C ALA A 205 13.16 5.77 -1.58
N THR A 206 12.95 6.69 -2.52
CA THR A 206 13.69 6.72 -3.80
C THR A 206 15.17 7.12 -3.68
N ARG A 207 15.56 7.72 -2.54
CA ARG A 207 16.96 8.07 -2.27
C ARG A 207 17.69 6.85 -1.72
N ALA A 208 18.69 6.35 -2.45
CA ALA A 208 19.40 5.11 -2.15
C ALA A 208 19.86 4.96 -0.69
N GLU A 209 20.56 5.96 -0.13
CA GLU A 209 21.03 5.93 1.26
C GLU A 209 19.87 5.79 2.28
N THR A 210 18.73 6.43 2.00
CA THR A 210 17.55 6.31 2.86
C THR A 210 16.88 4.96 2.67
N ALA A 211 16.80 4.47 1.43
CA ALA A 211 16.25 3.16 1.10
C ALA A 211 17.05 2.04 1.77
N HIS A 212 18.37 2.07 1.73
CA HIS A 212 19.22 1.07 2.40
C HIS A 212 18.95 1.03 3.91
N ARG A 213 18.95 2.18 4.60
CA ARG A 213 18.64 2.23 6.04
C ARG A 213 17.24 1.72 6.36
N GLN A 214 16.27 2.01 5.49
CA GLN A 214 14.90 1.53 5.65
C GLN A 214 14.81 0.03 5.40
N LEU A 215 15.54 -0.50 4.41
CA LEU A 215 15.62 -1.93 4.12
C LEU A 215 16.24 -2.69 5.29
N ASP A 216 17.39 -2.22 5.82
CA ASP A 216 18.04 -2.83 6.98
C ASP A 216 17.11 -2.86 8.19
N SER A 217 16.40 -1.76 8.43
CA SER A 217 15.43 -1.67 9.52
C SER A 217 14.23 -2.60 9.31
N ALA A 218 13.71 -2.69 8.07
CA ALA A 218 12.59 -3.55 7.73
C ALA A 218 12.97 -5.03 7.86
N TRP A 219 14.11 -5.41 7.27
CA TRP A 219 14.60 -6.78 7.32
C TRP A 219 14.97 -7.20 8.74
N GLY A 220 15.70 -6.35 9.47
CA GLY A 220 16.03 -6.62 10.86
C GLY A 220 14.81 -6.83 11.75
N ALA A 221 13.74 -6.02 11.56
CA ALA A 221 12.50 -6.20 12.30
C ALA A 221 11.71 -7.45 11.88
N LEU A 222 11.69 -7.77 10.58
CA LEU A 222 11.02 -8.96 10.08
C LEU A 222 11.67 -10.23 10.62
N THR A 223 12.99 -10.31 10.62
CA THR A 223 13.77 -11.47 11.07
C THR A 223 13.80 -11.68 12.58
N THR A 224 13.28 -10.73 13.37
CA THR A 224 13.05 -10.98 14.82
C THR A 224 11.83 -11.89 15.10
N LEU A 225 10.98 -12.11 14.11
CA LEU A 225 9.81 -12.95 14.27
C LEU A 225 10.21 -14.44 14.09
N PRO A 226 9.57 -15.38 14.81
CA PRO A 226 9.86 -16.79 14.63
C PRO A 226 9.31 -17.33 13.31
N GLY A 227 10.07 -18.20 12.65
CA GLY A 227 9.68 -18.87 11.40
C GLY A 227 10.26 -18.25 10.13
N PRO A 228 9.89 -18.75 8.96
CA PRO A 228 10.34 -18.24 7.68
C PRO A 228 9.77 -16.84 7.36
N HIS A 229 10.54 -16.10 6.57
CA HIS A 229 10.26 -14.70 6.25
C HIS A 229 10.31 -14.46 4.74
N LEU A 230 9.42 -13.59 4.26
CA LEU A 230 9.43 -13.06 2.92
C LEU A 230 9.22 -11.54 2.99
N LEU A 231 10.09 -10.77 2.37
CA LEU A 231 9.92 -9.33 2.22
C LEU A 231 9.59 -9.02 0.76
N ALA A 232 8.47 -8.37 0.54
CA ALA A 232 8.00 -7.95 -0.76
C ALA A 232 7.76 -6.44 -0.77
N GLY A 233 7.94 -5.80 -1.93
CA GLY A 233 7.71 -4.37 -2.00
C GLY A 233 8.33 -3.70 -3.20
N ASP A 234 8.31 -2.36 -3.16
CA ASP A 234 8.99 -1.48 -4.08
C ASP A 234 10.24 -0.91 -3.37
N PHE A 235 11.42 -1.34 -3.88
CA PHE A 235 12.71 -1.13 -3.24
C PHE A 235 13.57 -0.08 -3.94
#